data_3840879ada866dc0e984b14d35990d51
#
_entry.id   3840879ada866dc0e984b14d35990d51
#
_cell.length_a   1.000
_cell.length_b   1.000
_cell.length_c   1.000
_cell.angle_alpha   90.00
_cell.angle_beta   90.00
_cell.angle_gamma   90.00
#
_symmetry.space_group_name_H-M   'P 1'
#
loop_
_entity.id
_entity.type
_entity.pdbx_description
1 polymer ?
#
loop_
_entity_poly.entity_id
_entity_poly.type
_entity_poly.pdbx_seq_one_letter_code
_entity_poly.pdbx_strand_id
1 'polypeptide(L)'
;MSLFQTPTRRQIDAALAVLRVVLGVTFILHGGQKLFIYGLDGVTGSFAQMGIPGAAFVGPLVAFVEFFGGIAIVLGLLTRLAALGVGATMVGAILAVHLEQGFFNPGGVEFPLALLASAVALVLTGAGGYSADAVIAKRIGVPEASGRPETVRERARRAV
;
A
#
# COMPACT_ATOMS: atom_id res chain seq x y z
N MET A 1 22.34 9.80 18.79
CA MET A 1 21.65 8.52 18.48
C MET A 1 22.72 7.49 18.19
N SER A 2 22.73 6.34 18.89
CA SER A 2 23.65 5.24 18.57
C SER A 2 23.20 4.57 17.27
N LEU A 3 24.14 4.29 16.36
CA LEU A 3 23.88 3.64 15.07
C LEU A 3 23.27 2.22 15.21
N PHE A 4 23.38 1.61 16.38
CA PHE A 4 22.96 0.23 16.65
C PHE A 4 21.72 0.12 17.55
N GLN A 5 21.04 1.25 17.85
CA GLN A 5 19.80 1.21 18.63
C GLN A 5 18.63 0.75 17.77
N THR A 6 17.81 -0.17 18.31
CA THR A 6 16.53 -0.50 17.70
C THR A 6 15.60 0.72 17.67
N PRO A 7 14.84 0.93 16.58
CA PRO A 7 13.95 2.07 16.48
C PRO A 7 12.85 2.01 17.54
N THR A 8 12.50 3.16 18.07
CA THR A 8 11.34 3.30 18.95
C THR A 8 10.04 3.12 18.17
N ARG A 9 8.95 2.77 18.86
CA ARG A 9 7.61 2.67 18.24
C ARG A 9 7.22 3.96 17.50
N ARG A 10 7.49 5.13 18.08
CA ARG A 10 7.22 6.42 17.42
C ARG A 10 8.00 6.61 16.11
N GLN A 11 9.23 6.14 16.06
CA GLN A 11 10.04 6.22 14.82
C GLN A 11 9.48 5.29 13.74
N ILE A 12 9.04 4.08 14.12
CA ILE A 12 8.38 3.15 13.19
C ILE A 12 7.07 3.75 12.67
N ASP A 13 6.23 4.28 13.56
CA ASP A 13 4.95 4.92 13.19
C ASP A 13 5.16 6.12 12.25
N ALA A 14 6.18 6.94 12.51
CA ALA A 14 6.54 8.05 11.63
C ALA A 14 7.03 7.56 10.25
N ALA A 15 7.87 6.54 10.21
CA ALA A 15 8.36 5.96 8.96
C ALA A 15 7.20 5.37 8.12
N LEU A 16 6.26 4.67 8.77
CA LEU A 16 5.07 4.15 8.10
C LEU A 16 4.15 5.28 7.60
N ALA A 17 4.02 6.38 8.34
CA ALA A 17 3.26 7.54 7.89
C ALA A 17 3.89 8.18 6.64
N VAL A 18 5.22 8.35 6.61
CA VAL A 18 5.94 8.86 5.42
C VAL A 18 5.75 7.92 4.23
N LEU A 19 5.94 6.61 4.44
CA LEU A 19 5.74 5.60 3.39
C LEU A 19 4.32 5.67 2.80
N ARG A 20 3.30 5.74 3.66
CA ARG A 20 1.90 5.86 3.24
C ARG A 20 1.63 7.13 2.45
N VAL A 21 2.14 8.27 2.91
CA VAL A 21 1.92 9.55 2.22
C VAL A 21 2.54 9.51 0.82
N VAL A 22 3.79 9.10 0.70
CA VAL A 22 4.47 9.04 -0.61
C VAL A 22 3.78 8.04 -1.54
N LEU A 23 3.56 6.81 -1.08
CA LEU A 23 2.90 5.77 -1.88
C LEU A 23 1.48 6.17 -2.26
N GLY A 24 0.69 6.65 -1.30
CA GLY A 24 -0.71 7.01 -1.52
C GLY A 24 -0.84 8.21 -2.47
N VAL A 25 -0.02 9.25 -2.32
CA VAL A 25 -0.02 10.39 -3.26
C VAL A 25 0.35 9.93 -4.67
N THR A 26 1.34 9.05 -4.82
CA THR A 26 1.68 8.48 -6.13
C THR A 26 0.45 7.82 -6.78
N PHE A 27 -0.27 6.97 -6.04
CA PHE A 27 -1.46 6.29 -6.58
C PHE A 27 -2.64 7.24 -6.80
N ILE A 28 -2.84 8.26 -5.95
CA ILE A 28 -3.87 9.31 -6.19
C ILE A 28 -3.61 10.00 -7.53
N LEU A 29 -2.38 10.39 -7.80
CA LEU A 29 -2.02 11.09 -9.04
C LEU A 29 -2.19 10.17 -10.27
N HIS A 30 -1.72 8.92 -10.22
CA HIS A 30 -1.87 7.96 -11.31
C HIS A 30 -3.32 7.57 -11.57
N GLY A 31 -4.09 7.27 -10.51
CA GLY A 31 -5.52 6.99 -10.61
C GLY A 31 -6.32 8.21 -11.05
N GLY A 32 -6.00 9.39 -10.50
CA GLY A 32 -6.61 10.66 -10.90
C GLY A 32 -6.35 10.99 -12.36
N GLN A 33 -5.15 10.75 -12.87
CA GLN A 33 -4.83 10.92 -14.29
C GLN A 33 -5.70 10.00 -15.17
N LYS A 34 -5.89 8.74 -14.75
CA LYS A 34 -6.76 7.79 -15.45
C LYS A 34 -8.23 8.24 -15.43
N LEU A 35 -8.74 8.72 -14.29
CA LEU A 35 -10.15 9.07 -14.14
C LEU A 35 -10.51 10.41 -14.78
N PHE A 36 -9.67 11.45 -14.61
CA PHE A 36 -10.02 12.82 -14.92
C PHE A 36 -9.34 13.40 -16.17
N ILE A 37 -8.20 12.81 -16.59
CA ILE A 37 -7.46 13.27 -17.77
C ILE A 37 -7.73 12.37 -18.96
N TYR A 38 -7.53 11.05 -18.82
CA TYR A 38 -7.74 10.10 -19.91
C TYR A 38 -9.22 9.69 -20.08
N GLY A 39 -9.97 9.73 -18.97
CA GLY A 39 -11.32 9.18 -18.89
C GLY A 39 -11.33 7.64 -18.96
N LEU A 40 -12.45 7.04 -18.58
CA LEU A 40 -12.56 5.58 -18.52
C LEU A 40 -12.45 4.93 -19.90
N ASP A 41 -12.98 5.59 -20.94
CA ASP A 41 -12.89 5.10 -22.33
C ASP A 41 -11.44 5.12 -22.83
N GLY A 42 -10.68 6.19 -22.52
CA GLY A 42 -9.26 6.28 -22.87
C GLY A 42 -8.41 5.22 -22.18
N VAL A 43 -8.68 4.98 -20.89
CA VAL A 43 -8.00 3.90 -20.13
C VAL A 43 -8.34 2.53 -20.70
N THR A 44 -9.63 2.29 -20.98
CA THR A 44 -10.09 1.02 -21.60
C THR A 44 -9.42 0.80 -22.95
N GLY A 45 -9.40 1.83 -23.80
CA GLY A 45 -8.75 1.77 -25.13
C GLY A 45 -7.25 1.47 -25.03
N SER A 46 -6.55 2.13 -24.11
CA SER A 46 -5.12 1.90 -23.87
C SER A 46 -4.84 0.48 -23.39
N PHE A 47 -5.64 -0.05 -22.45
CA PHE A 47 -5.49 -1.41 -21.95
C PHE A 47 -5.78 -2.46 -23.03
N ALA A 48 -6.78 -2.21 -23.90
CA ALA A 48 -7.06 -3.07 -25.03
C ALA A 48 -5.90 -3.10 -26.04
N GLN A 49 -5.27 -1.93 -26.34
CA GLN A 49 -4.10 -1.85 -27.21
C GLN A 49 -2.87 -2.58 -26.64
N MET A 50 -2.72 -2.60 -25.30
CA MET A 50 -1.68 -3.39 -24.61
C MET A 50 -2.02 -4.90 -24.56
N GLY A 51 -3.14 -5.35 -25.13
CA GLY A 51 -3.54 -6.76 -25.14
C GLY A 51 -4.04 -7.27 -23.79
N ILE A 52 -4.41 -6.39 -22.83
CA ILE A 52 -4.87 -6.80 -21.50
C ILE A 52 -6.29 -7.41 -21.63
N PRO A 53 -6.47 -8.70 -21.24
CA PRO A 53 -7.78 -9.35 -21.31
C PRO A 53 -8.82 -8.63 -20.45
N GLY A 54 -10.03 -8.45 -20.97
CA GLY A 54 -11.11 -7.80 -20.24
C GLY A 54 -10.87 -6.31 -19.96
N ALA A 55 -10.16 -5.60 -20.85
CA ALA A 55 -9.78 -4.18 -20.72
C ALA A 55 -10.95 -3.27 -20.31
N ALA A 56 -12.17 -3.54 -20.80
CA ALA A 56 -13.37 -2.78 -20.46
C ALA A 56 -13.74 -2.83 -18.97
N PHE A 57 -13.34 -3.88 -18.28
CA PHE A 57 -13.54 -4.02 -16.82
C PHE A 57 -12.26 -3.70 -16.05
N VAL A 58 -11.12 -4.23 -16.50
CA VAL A 58 -9.84 -4.10 -15.79
C VAL A 58 -9.35 -2.65 -15.77
N GLY A 59 -9.50 -1.91 -16.87
CA GLY A 59 -9.08 -0.51 -16.97
C GLY A 59 -9.76 0.38 -15.93
N PRO A 60 -11.10 0.48 -15.91
CA PRO A 60 -11.83 1.21 -14.87
C PRO A 60 -11.52 0.73 -13.46
N LEU A 61 -11.47 -0.59 -13.23
CA LEU A 61 -11.15 -1.17 -11.92
C LEU A 61 -9.78 -0.67 -11.41
N VAL A 62 -8.75 -0.74 -12.24
CA VAL A 62 -7.40 -0.24 -11.89
C VAL A 62 -7.44 1.25 -11.57
N ALA A 63 -8.13 2.08 -12.38
CA ALA A 63 -8.24 3.51 -12.14
C ALA A 63 -8.87 3.81 -10.77
N PHE A 64 -9.96 3.14 -10.42
CA PHE A 64 -10.62 3.29 -9.13
C PHE A 64 -9.78 2.76 -7.96
N VAL A 65 -9.17 1.59 -8.09
CA VAL A 65 -8.31 1.00 -7.06
C VAL A 65 -7.11 1.90 -6.77
N GLU A 66 -6.48 2.45 -7.80
CA GLU A 66 -5.36 3.37 -7.62
C GLU A 66 -5.80 4.66 -6.93
N PHE A 67 -6.87 5.30 -7.39
CA PHE A 67 -7.31 6.59 -6.86
C PHE A 67 -7.82 6.46 -5.42
N PHE A 68 -8.81 5.62 -5.18
CA PHE A 68 -9.41 5.47 -3.85
C PHE A 68 -8.50 4.69 -2.89
N GLY A 69 -7.76 3.70 -3.40
CA GLY A 69 -6.74 3.00 -2.63
C GLY A 69 -5.62 3.94 -2.19
N GLY A 70 -5.19 4.84 -3.07
CA GLY A 70 -4.22 5.89 -2.72
C GLY A 70 -4.73 6.80 -1.60
N ILE A 71 -5.96 7.28 -1.68
CA ILE A 71 -6.61 8.10 -0.63
C ILE A 71 -6.66 7.32 0.69
N ALA A 72 -7.11 6.07 0.65
CA ALA A 72 -7.19 5.21 1.82
C ALA A 72 -5.82 5.00 2.48
N ILE A 73 -4.76 4.79 1.68
CA ILE A 73 -3.38 4.64 2.17
C ILE A 73 -2.88 5.93 2.83
N VAL A 74 -3.11 7.11 2.23
CA VAL A 74 -2.71 8.40 2.84
C VAL A 74 -3.36 8.56 4.21
N LEU A 75 -4.68 8.34 4.30
CA LEU A 75 -5.43 8.46 5.55
C LEU A 75 -5.09 7.35 6.56
N GLY A 76 -4.50 6.25 6.10
CA GLY A 76 -4.30 5.06 6.92
C GLY A 76 -5.63 4.38 7.28
N LEU A 77 -6.57 4.35 6.34
CA LEU A 77 -7.89 3.74 6.48
C LEU A 77 -7.94 2.43 5.68
N LEU A 78 -8.33 1.33 6.34
CA LEU A 78 -8.32 -0.01 5.73
C LEU A 78 -6.99 -0.29 5.01
N THR A 79 -5.88 0.15 5.59
CA THR A 79 -4.58 0.25 4.94
C THR A 79 -4.13 -1.05 4.32
N ARG A 80 -4.32 -2.18 5.00
CA ARG A 80 -3.91 -3.49 4.46
C ARG A 80 -4.68 -3.88 3.22
N LEU A 81 -6.00 -3.61 3.19
CA LEU A 81 -6.85 -3.89 2.02
C LEU A 81 -6.49 -2.97 0.85
N ALA A 82 -6.34 -1.67 1.11
CA ALA A 82 -5.95 -0.70 0.10
C ALA A 82 -4.56 -1.03 -0.47
N ALA A 83 -3.60 -1.35 0.38
CA ALA A 83 -2.26 -1.75 -0.03
C ALA A 83 -2.25 -3.07 -0.84
N LEU A 84 -3.10 -4.04 -0.48
CA LEU A 84 -3.28 -5.26 -1.27
C LEU A 84 -3.83 -4.93 -2.65
N GLY A 85 -4.84 -4.06 -2.74
CA GLY A 85 -5.42 -3.61 -4.02
C GLY A 85 -4.39 -2.95 -4.93
N VAL A 86 -3.69 -1.91 -4.44
CA VAL A 86 -2.67 -1.23 -5.26
C VAL A 86 -1.46 -2.13 -5.55
N GLY A 87 -1.11 -3.05 -4.65
CA GLY A 87 -0.10 -4.06 -4.90
C GLY A 87 -0.48 -4.99 -6.05
N ALA A 88 -1.74 -5.43 -6.10
CA ALA A 88 -2.26 -6.25 -7.20
C ALA A 88 -2.20 -5.49 -8.54
N THR A 89 -2.51 -4.18 -8.56
CA THR A 89 -2.35 -3.38 -9.79
C THR A 89 -0.89 -3.30 -10.24
N MET A 90 0.07 -3.24 -9.31
CA MET A 90 1.50 -3.24 -9.66
C MET A 90 1.99 -4.58 -10.17
N VAL A 91 1.49 -5.71 -9.63
CA VAL A 91 1.76 -7.03 -10.21
C VAL A 91 1.26 -7.09 -11.65
N GLY A 92 0.01 -6.65 -11.90
CA GLY A 92 -0.54 -6.57 -13.25
C GLY A 92 0.28 -5.68 -14.18
N ALA A 93 0.70 -4.49 -13.72
CA ALA A 93 1.52 -3.56 -14.49
C ALA A 93 2.90 -4.17 -14.84
N ILE A 94 3.55 -4.84 -13.88
CA ILE A 94 4.83 -5.52 -14.12
C ILE A 94 4.66 -6.58 -15.20
N LEU A 95 3.69 -7.48 -15.05
CA LEU A 95 3.53 -8.63 -15.94
C LEU A 95 3.02 -8.25 -17.34
N ALA A 96 2.09 -7.29 -17.43
CA ALA A 96 1.43 -6.96 -18.69
C ALA A 96 2.12 -5.84 -19.48
N VAL A 97 2.92 -4.98 -18.83
CA VAL A 97 3.44 -3.76 -19.47
C VAL A 97 4.96 -3.65 -19.37
N HIS A 98 5.53 -3.91 -18.20
CA HIS A 98 6.92 -3.51 -17.91
C HIS A 98 7.94 -4.65 -18.08
N LEU A 99 7.52 -5.91 -17.98
CA LEU A 99 8.43 -7.05 -17.91
C LEU A 99 9.33 -7.17 -19.15
N GLU A 100 8.76 -6.95 -20.34
CA GLU A 100 9.48 -7.04 -21.60
C GLU A 100 10.39 -5.84 -21.87
N GLN A 101 10.22 -4.74 -21.12
CA GLN A 101 11.01 -3.51 -21.27
C GLN A 101 12.28 -3.50 -20.41
N GLY A 102 12.56 -4.60 -19.72
CA GLY A 102 13.76 -4.75 -18.89
C GLY A 102 13.62 -4.13 -17.50
N PHE A 103 14.74 -3.81 -16.87
CA PHE A 103 14.75 -3.37 -15.48
C PHE A 103 14.63 -1.83 -15.35
N PHE A 104 15.39 -1.07 -16.13
CA PHE A 104 15.58 0.37 -15.94
C PHE A 104 14.48 1.25 -16.56
N ASN A 105 14.19 2.41 -15.94
CA ASN A 105 13.39 3.47 -16.54
C ASN A 105 14.11 4.11 -17.77
N PRO A 106 13.34 4.65 -18.73
CA PRO A 106 11.88 4.65 -18.82
C PRO A 106 11.33 3.32 -19.31
N GLY A 107 10.25 2.87 -18.67
CA GLY A 107 9.47 1.71 -19.12
C GLY A 107 9.74 0.42 -18.36
N GLY A 108 10.90 0.21 -17.77
CA GLY A 108 11.26 -1.01 -17.05
C GLY A 108 10.57 -1.19 -15.70
N VAL A 109 10.83 -2.35 -15.08
CA VAL A 109 10.11 -2.80 -13.89
C VAL A 109 10.53 -2.11 -12.58
N GLU A 110 11.66 -1.37 -12.54
CA GLU A 110 12.20 -0.85 -11.27
C GLU A 110 11.21 0.02 -10.49
N PHE A 111 10.46 0.88 -11.17
CA PHE A 111 9.50 1.76 -10.52
C PHE A 111 8.27 1.01 -9.98
N PRO A 112 7.51 0.23 -10.78
CA PRO A 112 6.40 -0.54 -10.26
C PRO A 112 6.83 -1.59 -9.24
N LEU A 113 8.05 -2.13 -9.30
CA LEU A 113 8.60 -3.03 -8.30
C LEU A 113 8.83 -2.33 -6.95
N ALA A 114 9.35 -1.11 -6.94
CA ALA A 114 9.51 -0.31 -5.72
C ALA A 114 8.17 0.03 -5.08
N LEU A 115 7.15 0.36 -5.89
CA LEU A 115 5.78 0.58 -5.40
C LEU A 115 5.15 -0.69 -4.84
N LEU A 116 5.35 -1.84 -5.50
CA LEU A 116 4.90 -3.14 -5.03
C LEU A 116 5.53 -3.50 -3.68
N ALA A 117 6.86 -3.36 -3.56
CA ALA A 117 7.56 -3.60 -2.30
C ALA A 117 7.03 -2.72 -1.16
N SER A 118 6.75 -1.45 -1.45
CA SER A 118 6.16 -0.51 -0.50
C SER A 118 4.74 -0.92 -0.09
N ALA A 119 3.92 -1.38 -1.04
CA ALA A 119 2.59 -1.91 -0.76
C ALA A 119 2.64 -3.18 0.09
N VAL A 120 3.54 -4.13 -0.23
CA VAL A 120 3.76 -5.34 0.58
C VAL A 120 4.19 -4.99 2.01
N ALA A 121 5.07 -4.01 2.19
CA ALA A 121 5.45 -3.54 3.52
C ALA A 121 4.22 -3.07 4.33
N LEU A 122 3.30 -2.32 3.71
CA LEU A 122 2.05 -1.86 4.38
C LEU A 122 1.06 -3.01 4.63
N VAL A 123 0.97 -4.01 3.77
CA VAL A 123 0.15 -5.22 4.01
C VAL A 123 0.66 -5.94 5.26
N LEU A 124 1.97 -6.10 5.40
CA LEU A 124 2.59 -6.80 6.52
C LEU A 124 2.49 -6.01 7.84
N THR A 125 2.85 -4.73 7.81
CA THR A 125 2.94 -3.89 9.02
C THR A 125 1.60 -3.26 9.41
N GLY A 126 0.72 -2.98 8.45
CA GLY A 126 -0.46 -2.14 8.63
C GLY A 126 -0.13 -0.64 8.63
N ALA A 127 -1.07 0.15 9.12
CA ALA A 127 -1.04 1.61 9.01
C ALA A 127 -0.06 2.33 9.97
N GLY A 128 0.33 1.69 11.07
CA GLY A 128 1.04 2.35 12.18
C GLY A 128 0.14 3.24 13.05
N GLY A 129 0.71 3.81 14.11
CA GLY A 129 -0.03 4.58 15.11
C GLY A 129 -0.61 5.91 14.62
N TYR A 130 -0.02 6.54 13.59
CA TYR A 130 -0.50 7.80 13.00
C TYR A 130 -1.48 7.53 11.85
N SER A 131 -2.65 6.91 12.13
CA SER A 131 -3.59 6.45 11.10
C SER A 131 -5.02 6.44 11.59
N ALA A 132 -5.97 6.48 10.64
CA ALA A 132 -7.38 6.29 10.93
C ALA A 132 -7.67 4.88 11.49
N ASP A 133 -6.97 3.85 10.98
CA ASP A 133 -7.09 2.47 11.49
C ASP A 133 -6.75 2.40 12.98
N ALA A 134 -5.70 3.10 13.44
CA ALA A 134 -5.32 3.13 14.86
C ALA A 134 -6.38 3.82 15.73
N VAL A 135 -6.97 4.92 15.24
CA VAL A 135 -8.05 5.63 15.93
C VAL A 135 -9.30 4.74 16.07
N ILE A 136 -9.68 4.06 14.98
CA ILE A 136 -10.82 3.15 14.96
C ILE A 136 -10.57 1.96 15.91
N ALA A 137 -9.41 1.30 15.80
CA ALA A 137 -9.04 0.18 16.65
C ALA A 137 -9.15 0.53 18.14
N LYS A 138 -8.67 1.71 18.52
CA LYS A 138 -8.78 2.21 19.91
C LYS A 138 -10.23 2.41 20.34
N ARG A 139 -11.11 2.91 19.44
CA ARG A 139 -12.53 3.14 19.78
C ARG A 139 -13.33 1.85 19.95
N ILE A 140 -13.02 0.81 19.17
CA ILE A 140 -13.72 -0.49 19.23
C ILE A 140 -13.04 -1.49 20.18
N GLY A 141 -12.02 -1.05 20.93
CA GLY A 141 -11.39 -1.85 21.97
C GLY A 141 -10.52 -3.01 21.46
N VAL A 142 -10.00 -2.92 20.21
CA VAL A 142 -9.04 -3.91 19.72
C VAL A 142 -7.73 -3.77 20.51
N PRO A 143 -7.27 -4.82 21.21
CA PRO A 143 -6.03 -4.76 21.97
C PRO A 143 -4.86 -4.43 21.03
N GLU A 144 -3.99 -3.52 21.46
CA GLU A 144 -2.72 -3.34 20.74
C GLU A 144 -1.95 -4.67 20.75
N ALA A 145 -1.49 -5.11 19.59
CA ALA A 145 -0.60 -6.26 19.50
C ALA A 145 0.64 -5.97 20.39
N SER A 146 0.66 -6.54 21.58
CA SER A 146 1.77 -6.43 22.50
C SER A 146 2.94 -7.20 21.86
N GLY A 147 3.84 -6.50 21.20
CA GLY A 147 5.05 -7.07 20.61
C GLY A 147 6.09 -7.53 21.67
N ARG A 148 5.69 -7.65 22.92
CA ARG A 148 6.49 -8.31 23.96
C ARG A 148 6.00 -9.73 24.14
N PRO A 149 6.84 -10.74 23.88
CA PRO A 149 6.56 -12.07 24.43
C PRO A 149 6.44 -11.91 25.94
N GLU A 150 5.29 -12.35 26.52
CA GLU A 150 5.13 -12.43 27.97
C GLU A 150 6.34 -13.17 28.55
N THR A 151 7.06 -12.50 29.43
CA THR A 151 8.18 -13.14 30.11
C THR A 151 7.64 -14.27 30.99
N VAL A 152 8.45 -15.32 31.18
CA VAL A 152 8.08 -16.46 32.04
C VAL A 152 7.60 -15.98 33.44
N ARG A 153 8.14 -14.85 33.93
CA ARG A 153 7.73 -14.24 35.19
C ARG A 153 6.33 -13.64 35.17
N GLU A 154 5.88 -13.08 34.04
CA GLU A 154 4.52 -12.53 33.91
C GLU A 154 3.48 -13.63 33.80
N ARG A 155 3.79 -14.74 33.11
CA ARG A 155 2.94 -15.95 33.10
C ARG A 155 2.77 -16.56 34.49
N ALA A 156 3.85 -16.62 35.28
CA ALA A 156 3.80 -17.14 36.62
C ALA A 156 2.96 -16.30 37.58
N ARG A 157 2.91 -14.96 37.38
CA ARG A 157 2.06 -14.07 38.21
C ARG A 157 0.57 -14.12 37.86
N ARG A 158 0.17 -14.57 36.68
CA ARG A 158 -1.24 -14.75 36.29
C ARG A 158 -1.80 -16.11 36.69
N ALA A 159 -0.95 -17.05 37.09
CA ALA A 159 -1.36 -18.42 37.50
C ALA A 159 -1.54 -18.58 39.01
N VAL A 160 -1.42 -17.49 39.81
CA VAL A 160 -1.66 -17.42 41.25
C VAL A 160 -2.83 -16.48 41.52
#